data_2cfc00be5a2e387261362bae203149aa
#
_entry.id   2cfc00be5a2e387261362bae203149aa
#
_cell.length_a   1.000
_cell.length_b   1.000
_cell.length_c   1.000
_cell.angle_alpha   90.00
_cell.angle_beta   90.00
_cell.angle_gamma   90.00
#
_symmetry.space_group_name_H-M   'P 1'
#
loop_
_entity.id
_entity.type
_entity.pdbx_description
1 polymer ?
#
loop_
_entity_poly.entity_id
_entity_poly.type
_entity_poly.pdbx_seq_one_letter_code
_entity_poly.pdbx_strand_id
1 'polypeptide(L)'
;MANGAEAYNGPPASTKHAAEHWTGITTLTKVRLDWLREPGIGSLVRRGLRGVEKESLRVTPDGRLSRRPHPAALGSALTHPYLTTDYSEALLEFVTPPHPANWQTLGFLSDLHAFVHRRLDGERLWPCSMPCVINANEEIPIARYGSSNLGMMKTVYRRGLGYRYGRAMQAIAGVHFNYSPPSAFWEALRERAPSDVPLERLKSERMMALARNYRRLSWLVIYLFGASPALCKSFRPDGHPLLSELDPATWYAPYATSLRMSDIGYRNSTQARLCISLNSIDEYVSGLARAVSTVEPSYAQIGVEVDGEYRQLNANILQIENEYYSSIRPKPAKGNTSERPTVALRRHGVEYVEIRTLDLNPSDPVGVNQNQLRFLETLLVHCLLADSPPIGADEQREIDARDLAAAREGRRPGLELPRGGSKAELAAWAREVLDGLHEVAELLDEAGEGYVAAVEAQREAVDDPAATPSGRLLDALRASGESFFEHVRGIADRHHEYFLALPVDAAREAELDALAASSLDEQVALEKSDTLSFAEYLARYFSVV
;
A
#
# COMPACT_ATOMS: atom_id res chain seq x y z
N MET A 1 41.96 14.39 16.73
CA MET A 1 42.39 13.88 15.42
C MET A 1 41.14 13.69 14.61
N ALA A 2 40.98 14.51 13.59
CA ALA A 2 39.78 14.56 12.74
C ALA A 2 39.83 13.44 11.70
N ASN A 3 38.73 12.68 11.54
CA ASN A 3 38.53 11.81 10.41
C ASN A 3 37.40 12.37 9.57
N GLY A 4 37.79 12.79 8.35
CA GLY A 4 36.91 13.39 7.37
C GLY A 4 35.96 12.36 6.76
N ALA A 5 34.71 12.75 6.67
CA ALA A 5 33.73 12.15 5.78
C ALA A 5 33.84 12.86 4.43
N GLU A 6 34.34 12.16 3.42
CA GLU A 6 34.31 12.65 2.03
C GLU A 6 32.86 12.64 1.54
N ALA A 7 32.31 13.84 1.32
CA ALA A 7 31.05 14.05 0.63
C ALA A 7 31.27 13.87 -0.87
N TYR A 8 30.53 12.96 -1.47
CA TYR A 8 30.47 12.77 -2.91
C TYR A 8 29.79 13.98 -3.55
N ASN A 9 30.58 14.89 -4.12
CA ASN A 9 30.12 16.01 -4.93
C ASN A 9 29.94 15.56 -6.37
N GLY A 10 28.71 15.24 -6.76
CA GLY A 10 28.32 15.16 -8.17
C GLY A 10 28.29 16.57 -8.81
N PRO A 11 28.45 16.71 -10.13
CA PRO A 11 28.49 18.00 -10.80
C PRO A 11 27.17 18.78 -10.63
N PRO A 12 27.22 20.13 -10.48
CA PRO A 12 26.01 20.93 -10.30
C PRO A 12 25.19 20.97 -11.59
N ALA A 13 23.98 20.40 -11.55
CA ALA A 13 22.98 20.59 -12.59
C ALA A 13 22.48 22.03 -12.57
N SER A 14 22.52 22.72 -13.72
CA SER A 14 22.09 24.10 -13.84
C SER A 14 20.60 24.25 -13.50
N THR A 15 20.29 25.19 -12.62
CA THR A 15 18.95 25.48 -12.09
C THR A 15 17.91 25.90 -13.15
N LYS A 16 18.31 26.19 -14.39
CA LYS A 16 17.39 26.52 -15.49
C LYS A 16 16.65 25.32 -16.10
N HIS A 17 17.20 24.11 -16.02
CA HIS A 17 16.55 22.90 -16.54
C HIS A 17 15.47 22.33 -15.62
N ALA A 18 15.48 22.66 -14.33
CA ALA A 18 14.50 22.12 -13.38
C ALA A 18 13.08 22.69 -13.59
N ALA A 19 12.96 23.96 -13.98
CA ALA A 19 11.64 24.61 -14.16
C ALA A 19 10.91 24.15 -15.45
N GLU A 20 11.65 23.80 -16.51
CA GLU A 20 11.06 23.35 -17.78
C GLU A 20 10.57 21.89 -17.73
N HIS A 21 11.09 21.06 -16.81
CA HIS A 21 10.73 19.64 -16.71
C HIS A 21 9.39 19.37 -15.98
N TRP A 22 8.87 20.34 -15.22
CA TRP A 22 7.64 20.14 -14.43
C TRP A 22 6.34 20.34 -15.19
N THR A 23 6.38 20.99 -16.34
CA THR A 23 5.20 21.15 -17.22
C THR A 23 4.82 19.84 -17.94
N GLY A 24 5.73 18.86 -18.03
CA GLY A 24 5.51 17.59 -18.72
C GLY A 24 4.69 16.55 -17.95
N ILE A 25 4.48 16.71 -16.63
CA ILE A 25 3.73 15.72 -15.81
C ILE A 25 2.22 16.01 -15.84
N THR A 26 1.84 17.24 -16.10
CA THR A 26 0.44 17.68 -16.16
C THR A 26 -0.13 17.65 -17.57
N THR A 27 0.73 17.68 -18.58
CA THR A 27 0.34 17.52 -19.97
C THR A 27 0.84 16.18 -20.49
N LEU A 28 -0.04 15.21 -20.65
CA LEU A 28 0.21 14.08 -21.55
C LEU A 28 0.70 14.67 -22.87
N THR A 29 1.85 14.24 -23.33
CA THR A 29 2.29 14.70 -24.65
C THR A 29 1.19 14.32 -25.63
N LYS A 30 0.62 15.31 -26.32
CA LYS A 30 -0.47 15.16 -27.29
C LYS A 30 -0.27 13.98 -28.24
N VAL A 31 0.98 13.69 -28.58
CA VAL A 31 1.41 12.57 -29.43
C VAL A 31 1.04 11.19 -28.85
N ARG A 32 1.12 10.99 -27.54
CA ARG A 32 0.82 9.69 -26.90
C ARG A 32 -0.67 9.44 -26.71
N LEU A 33 -1.45 10.49 -26.45
CA LEU A 33 -2.91 10.41 -26.45
C LEU A 33 -3.48 10.20 -27.85
N ASP A 34 -2.95 10.89 -28.85
CA ASP A 34 -3.37 10.72 -30.23
C ASP A 34 -3.12 9.28 -30.71
N TRP A 35 -1.98 8.65 -30.29
CA TRP A 35 -1.73 7.24 -30.55
C TRP A 35 -2.78 6.31 -29.92
N LEU A 36 -3.19 6.56 -28.67
CA LEU A 36 -4.22 5.75 -28.00
C LEU A 36 -5.62 5.94 -28.60
N ARG A 37 -5.86 7.07 -29.28
CA ARG A 37 -7.09 7.35 -30.01
C ARG A 37 -7.11 6.72 -31.40
N GLU A 38 -5.98 6.16 -31.88
CA GLU A 38 -6.00 5.39 -33.11
C GLU A 38 -6.98 4.20 -32.99
N PRO A 39 -7.72 3.85 -34.06
CA PRO A 39 -8.70 2.76 -34.00
C PRO A 39 -8.10 1.45 -33.47
N GLY A 40 -8.70 0.92 -32.41
CA GLY A 40 -8.30 -0.35 -31.79
C GLY A 40 -7.24 -0.24 -30.68
N ILE A 41 -6.48 0.85 -30.58
CA ILE A 41 -5.38 0.97 -29.59
C ILE A 41 -5.88 1.42 -28.22
N GLY A 42 -6.81 2.37 -28.16
CA GLY A 42 -7.41 2.78 -26.89
C GLY A 42 -8.04 1.62 -26.12
N SER A 43 -8.58 0.63 -26.81
CA SER A 43 -9.15 -0.57 -26.19
C SER A 43 -8.11 -1.44 -25.46
N LEU A 44 -6.82 -1.31 -25.77
CA LEU A 44 -5.77 -2.11 -25.15
C LEU A 44 -5.50 -1.69 -23.70
N VAL A 45 -5.55 -0.40 -23.38
CA VAL A 45 -5.34 0.10 -22.01
C VAL A 45 -6.49 -0.25 -21.06
N ARG A 46 -7.70 -0.51 -21.56
CA ARG A 46 -8.90 -0.82 -20.78
C ARG A 46 -8.92 -2.23 -20.19
N ARG A 47 -8.08 -3.13 -20.70
CA ARG A 47 -8.05 -4.55 -20.29
C ARG A 47 -6.92 -4.89 -19.34
N GLY A 48 -6.40 -3.89 -18.59
CA GLY A 48 -5.42 -4.13 -17.55
C GLY A 48 -5.96 -5.07 -16.47
N LEU A 49 -5.08 -5.70 -15.71
CA LEU A 49 -5.45 -6.53 -14.56
C LEU A 49 -5.35 -5.73 -13.27
N ARG A 50 -6.34 -5.87 -12.40
CA ARG A 50 -6.41 -5.21 -11.10
C ARG A 50 -6.60 -6.24 -10.00
N GLY A 51 -5.91 -6.04 -8.90
CA GLY A 51 -6.09 -6.78 -7.65
C GLY A 51 -6.09 -5.83 -6.46
N VAL A 52 -6.66 -6.29 -5.36
CA VAL A 52 -6.70 -5.57 -4.09
C VAL A 52 -6.18 -6.49 -2.99
N GLU A 53 -5.31 -5.93 -2.14
CA GLU A 53 -4.95 -6.49 -0.84
C GLU A 53 -5.54 -5.57 0.22
N LYS A 54 -6.32 -6.12 1.16
CA LYS A 54 -7.01 -5.32 2.17
C LYS A 54 -6.79 -5.88 3.55
N GLU A 55 -6.24 -5.09 4.43
CA GLU A 55 -6.02 -5.43 5.83
C GLU A 55 -7.21 -5.06 6.71
N SER A 56 -7.48 -5.82 7.76
CA SER A 56 -8.45 -5.48 8.81
C SER A 56 -8.15 -6.16 10.12
N LEU A 57 -8.17 -5.40 11.20
CA LEU A 57 -8.06 -5.95 12.54
C LEU A 57 -9.33 -6.72 12.92
N ARG A 58 -9.17 -7.94 13.46
CA ARG A 58 -10.22 -8.64 14.20
C ARG A 58 -10.36 -8.02 15.59
N VAL A 59 -11.58 -7.71 15.96
CA VAL A 59 -11.93 -7.16 17.25
C VAL A 59 -13.02 -8.01 17.91
N THR A 60 -13.02 -8.04 19.22
CA THR A 60 -14.12 -8.62 20.02
C THR A 60 -15.40 -7.79 19.88
N PRO A 61 -16.60 -8.30 20.25
CA PRO A 61 -17.85 -7.54 20.16
C PRO A 61 -17.83 -6.23 20.95
N ASP A 62 -17.01 -6.14 22.00
CA ASP A 62 -16.81 -4.91 22.76
C ASP A 62 -15.72 -4.00 22.15
N GLY A 63 -15.23 -4.31 20.94
CA GLY A 63 -14.35 -3.48 20.14
C GLY A 63 -12.86 -3.53 20.52
N ARG A 64 -12.44 -4.45 21.40
CA ARG A 64 -11.02 -4.63 21.75
C ARG A 64 -10.31 -5.48 20.71
N LEU A 65 -9.00 -5.28 20.57
CA LEU A 65 -8.18 -6.13 19.70
C LEU A 65 -8.33 -7.60 20.08
N SER A 66 -8.59 -8.47 19.10
CA SER A 66 -8.65 -9.92 19.31
C SER A 66 -7.28 -10.45 19.70
N ARG A 67 -7.28 -11.37 20.68
CA ARG A 67 -6.10 -12.16 21.07
C ARG A 67 -6.21 -13.61 20.61
N ARG A 68 -7.29 -13.97 19.94
CA ARG A 68 -7.49 -15.32 19.40
C ARG A 68 -6.54 -15.58 18.24
N PRO A 69 -6.05 -16.81 18.07
CA PRO A 69 -5.27 -17.18 16.90
C PRO A 69 -6.08 -16.99 15.61
N HIS A 70 -5.41 -17.03 14.47
CA HIS A 70 -6.07 -17.05 13.16
C HIS A 70 -7.10 -18.19 13.11
N PRO A 71 -8.37 -17.93 12.73
CA PRO A 71 -9.41 -18.95 12.76
C PRO A 71 -9.11 -20.10 11.80
N ALA A 72 -9.06 -21.35 12.30
CA ALA A 72 -8.79 -22.51 11.45
C ALA A 72 -9.85 -22.70 10.34
N ALA A 73 -11.08 -22.21 10.57
CA ALA A 73 -12.15 -22.21 9.54
C ALA A 73 -11.84 -21.31 8.33
N LEU A 74 -10.86 -20.43 8.42
CA LEU A 74 -10.36 -19.60 7.31
C LEU A 74 -9.16 -20.24 6.59
N GLY A 75 -8.72 -21.43 7.02
CA GLY A 75 -7.54 -22.10 6.48
C GLY A 75 -6.22 -21.61 7.08
N SER A 76 -5.13 -21.94 6.42
CA SER A 76 -3.78 -21.55 6.85
C SER A 76 -3.41 -20.16 6.38
N ALA A 77 -3.00 -19.28 7.30
CA ALA A 77 -2.46 -17.97 6.96
C ALA A 77 -1.16 -18.04 6.12
N LEU A 78 -0.48 -19.21 6.07
CA LEU A 78 0.75 -19.39 5.30
C LEU A 78 0.50 -19.72 3.83
N THR A 79 -0.48 -20.58 3.56
CA THR A 79 -0.68 -21.23 2.26
C THR A 79 -2.01 -20.92 1.59
N HIS A 80 -2.99 -20.34 2.31
CA HIS A 80 -4.25 -19.94 1.68
C HIS A 80 -4.01 -18.82 0.64
N PRO A 81 -4.52 -18.97 -0.60
CA PRO A 81 -4.20 -18.04 -1.69
C PRO A 81 -4.79 -16.63 -1.52
N TYR A 82 -5.86 -16.48 -0.73
CA TYR A 82 -6.66 -15.26 -0.64
C TYR A 82 -6.84 -14.70 0.78
N LEU A 83 -6.55 -15.50 1.82
CA LEU A 83 -6.69 -15.10 3.23
C LEU A 83 -5.40 -15.38 3.97
N THR A 84 -4.78 -14.34 4.50
CA THR A 84 -3.55 -14.43 5.30
C THR A 84 -3.63 -13.49 6.49
N THR A 85 -2.54 -13.32 7.19
CA THR A 85 -2.36 -12.27 8.19
C THR A 85 -1.19 -11.38 7.78
N ASP A 86 -1.27 -10.08 8.06
CA ASP A 86 -0.09 -9.22 7.94
C ASP A 86 0.77 -9.33 9.20
N TYR A 87 0.87 -8.31 10.03
CA TYR A 87 1.76 -8.31 11.20
C TYR A 87 1.25 -9.15 12.37
N SER A 88 -0.03 -9.05 12.67
CA SER A 88 -0.66 -9.63 13.85
C SER A 88 -1.58 -10.80 13.49
N GLU A 89 -1.69 -11.78 14.41
CA GLU A 89 -2.77 -12.78 14.36
C GLU A 89 -4.16 -12.15 14.17
N ALA A 90 -4.35 -10.95 14.72
CA ALA A 90 -5.60 -10.22 14.60
C ALA A 90 -5.72 -9.44 13.29
N LEU A 91 -4.64 -9.17 12.58
CA LEU A 91 -4.66 -8.38 11.34
C LEU A 91 -4.84 -9.30 10.14
N LEU A 92 -6.09 -9.58 9.78
CA LEU A 92 -6.41 -10.33 8.56
C LEU A 92 -6.05 -9.51 7.33
N GLU A 93 -5.55 -10.19 6.31
CA GLU A 93 -5.26 -9.65 4.99
C GLU A 93 -6.02 -10.46 3.94
N PHE A 94 -6.84 -9.75 3.15
CA PHE A 94 -7.63 -10.26 2.05
C PHE A 94 -6.91 -9.98 0.75
N VAL A 95 -6.65 -10.99 -0.05
CA VAL A 95 -5.94 -10.86 -1.34
C VAL A 95 -6.86 -11.34 -2.46
N THR A 96 -7.19 -10.47 -3.41
CA THR A 96 -7.98 -10.89 -4.57
C THR A 96 -7.07 -11.43 -5.69
N PRO A 97 -7.56 -12.34 -6.53
CA PRO A 97 -6.89 -12.61 -7.80
C PRO A 97 -6.95 -11.37 -8.71
N PRO A 98 -6.07 -11.28 -9.73
CA PRO A 98 -6.16 -10.22 -10.71
C PRO A 98 -7.38 -10.39 -11.62
N HIS A 99 -8.17 -9.31 -11.78
CA HIS A 99 -9.36 -9.30 -12.64
C HIS A 99 -9.27 -8.22 -13.73
N PRO A 100 -9.89 -8.41 -14.89
CA PRO A 100 -9.93 -7.42 -15.97
C PRO A 100 -10.94 -6.28 -15.74
N ALA A 101 -11.77 -6.33 -14.69
CA ALA A 101 -12.72 -5.27 -14.36
C ALA A 101 -12.79 -5.00 -12.86
N ASN A 102 -12.91 -3.72 -12.48
CA ASN A 102 -12.94 -3.28 -11.09
C ASN A 102 -14.09 -3.91 -10.28
N TRP A 103 -15.28 -4.06 -10.88
CA TRP A 103 -16.42 -4.68 -10.23
C TRP A 103 -16.21 -6.16 -9.89
N GLN A 104 -15.43 -6.89 -10.69
CA GLN A 104 -15.07 -8.28 -10.41
C GLN A 104 -14.14 -8.39 -9.20
N THR A 105 -13.15 -7.51 -9.12
CA THR A 105 -12.24 -7.42 -7.96
C THR A 105 -13.02 -7.12 -6.68
N LEU A 106 -13.92 -6.12 -6.71
CA LEU A 106 -14.74 -5.78 -5.55
C LEU A 106 -15.76 -6.85 -5.20
N GLY A 107 -16.36 -7.50 -6.19
CA GLY A 107 -17.27 -8.64 -5.99
C GLY A 107 -16.56 -9.78 -5.28
N PHE A 108 -15.38 -10.17 -5.75
CA PHE A 108 -14.58 -11.22 -5.12
C PHE A 108 -14.15 -10.83 -3.69
N LEU A 109 -13.74 -9.57 -3.47
CA LEU A 109 -13.41 -9.07 -2.13
C LEU A 109 -14.63 -9.11 -1.21
N SER A 110 -15.82 -8.81 -1.73
CA SER A 110 -17.07 -8.88 -0.98
C SER A 110 -17.44 -10.33 -0.60
N ASP A 111 -17.25 -11.29 -1.52
CA ASP A 111 -17.44 -12.72 -1.25
C ASP A 111 -16.49 -13.20 -0.13
N LEU A 112 -15.20 -12.80 -0.18
CA LEU A 112 -14.24 -13.10 0.87
C LEU A 112 -14.67 -12.52 2.23
N HIS A 113 -15.16 -11.28 2.24
CA HIS A 113 -15.67 -10.67 3.47
C HIS A 113 -16.87 -11.42 4.04
N ALA A 114 -17.85 -11.78 3.21
CA ALA A 114 -19.02 -12.55 3.64
C ALA A 114 -18.61 -13.93 4.19
N PHE A 115 -17.66 -14.61 3.51
CA PHE A 115 -17.09 -15.87 3.97
C PHE A 115 -16.43 -15.74 5.35
N VAL A 116 -15.61 -14.71 5.54
CA VAL A 116 -14.91 -14.44 6.79
C VAL A 116 -15.89 -14.08 7.90
N HIS A 117 -16.81 -13.13 7.69
CA HIS A 117 -17.75 -12.69 8.71
C HIS A 117 -18.62 -13.81 9.28
N ARG A 118 -18.95 -14.83 8.47
CA ARG A 118 -19.69 -16.03 8.90
C ARG A 118 -18.86 -16.97 9.77
N ARG A 119 -17.52 -16.84 9.75
CA ARG A 119 -16.56 -17.74 10.45
C ARG A 119 -15.78 -17.08 11.58
N LEU A 120 -16.09 -15.80 11.91
CA LEU A 120 -15.39 -15.06 12.96
C LEU A 120 -15.83 -15.38 14.41
N ASP A 121 -16.80 -16.27 14.60
CA ASP A 121 -17.27 -16.67 15.95
C ASP A 121 -17.52 -15.46 16.89
N GLY A 122 -18.35 -14.53 16.41
CA GLY A 122 -18.74 -13.31 17.16
C GLY A 122 -17.77 -12.14 17.08
N GLU A 123 -16.57 -12.30 16.55
CA GLU A 123 -15.66 -11.17 16.32
C GLU A 123 -16.16 -10.27 15.17
N ARG A 124 -15.59 -9.07 15.08
CA ARG A 124 -15.84 -8.08 14.02
C ARG A 124 -14.55 -7.75 13.29
N LEU A 125 -14.66 -7.17 12.11
CA LEU A 125 -13.55 -6.53 11.41
C LEU A 125 -13.61 -5.03 11.66
N TRP A 126 -12.48 -4.45 12.09
CA TRP A 126 -12.35 -3.02 12.32
C TRP A 126 -12.25 -2.28 10.99
N PRO A 127 -13.14 -1.30 10.68
CA PRO A 127 -13.26 -0.74 9.34
C PRO A 127 -12.37 0.49 9.08
N CYS A 128 -11.51 0.88 10.03
CA CYS A 128 -10.63 2.03 9.90
C CYS A 128 -9.16 1.64 9.88
N SER A 129 -8.33 2.46 9.22
CA SER A 129 -6.88 2.28 9.21
C SER A 129 -6.26 2.42 10.59
N MET A 130 -6.63 3.45 11.34
CA MET A 130 -6.14 3.61 12.71
C MET A 130 -6.78 2.55 13.61
N PRO A 131 -5.95 1.84 14.42
CA PRO A 131 -6.42 0.67 15.15
C PRO A 131 -7.41 1.02 16.27
N CYS A 132 -8.14 -0.02 16.71
CA CYS A 132 -9.00 0.00 17.87
C CYS A 132 -8.20 0.17 19.19
N VAL A 133 -8.86 0.07 20.32
CA VAL A 133 -8.26 0.19 21.64
C VAL A 133 -7.12 -0.82 21.82
N ILE A 134 -5.91 -0.29 21.91
CA ILE A 134 -4.66 -1.01 22.18
C ILE A 134 -4.07 -0.41 23.46
N ASN A 135 -4.07 -1.18 24.55
CA ASN A 135 -3.61 -0.66 25.84
C ASN A 135 -2.11 -0.84 26.08
N ALA A 136 -1.46 -1.79 25.37
CA ALA A 136 -0.02 -2.04 25.46
C ALA A 136 0.50 -2.76 24.21
N ASN A 137 1.77 -2.54 23.86
CA ASN A 137 2.41 -3.21 22.73
C ASN A 137 2.40 -4.75 22.85
N GLU A 138 2.52 -5.28 24.05
CA GLU A 138 2.54 -6.73 24.34
C GLU A 138 1.18 -7.39 24.07
N GLU A 139 0.09 -6.63 24.06
CA GLU A 139 -1.26 -7.13 23.80
C GLU A 139 -1.51 -7.48 22.34
N ILE A 140 -0.63 -7.02 21.41
CA ILE A 140 -0.76 -7.30 19.99
C ILE A 140 -0.08 -8.64 19.68
N PRO A 141 -0.84 -9.72 19.39
CA PRO A 141 -0.28 -11.03 19.11
C PRO A 141 0.44 -11.02 17.76
N ILE A 142 1.69 -11.44 17.72
CA ILE A 142 2.46 -11.58 16.48
C ILE A 142 1.90 -12.75 15.67
N ALA A 143 1.72 -12.56 14.36
CA ALA A 143 1.23 -13.59 13.45
C ALA A 143 2.14 -14.82 13.42
N ARG A 144 1.52 -16.01 13.38
CA ARG A 144 2.16 -17.32 13.36
C ARG A 144 1.79 -18.06 12.07
N TYR A 145 2.75 -18.78 11.54
CA TYR A 145 2.62 -19.44 10.23
C TYR A 145 3.05 -20.92 10.29
N GLY A 146 2.87 -21.57 11.43
CA GLY A 146 3.28 -22.96 11.63
C GLY A 146 4.78 -23.11 11.91
N SER A 147 5.26 -24.36 11.82
CA SER A 147 6.61 -24.78 12.21
C SER A 147 7.60 -24.94 11.06
N SER A 148 7.15 -24.80 9.80
CA SER A 148 8.05 -24.83 8.66
C SER A 148 9.07 -23.69 8.69
N ASN A 149 10.23 -23.88 8.07
CA ASN A 149 11.28 -22.85 7.99
C ASN A 149 10.75 -21.54 7.39
N LEU A 150 9.91 -21.63 6.34
CA LEU A 150 9.23 -20.47 5.77
C LEU A 150 8.28 -19.81 6.77
N GLY A 151 7.49 -20.59 7.49
CA GLY A 151 6.57 -20.08 8.52
C GLY A 151 7.31 -19.44 9.69
N MET A 152 8.38 -20.07 10.16
CA MET A 152 9.27 -19.52 11.19
C MET A 152 9.92 -18.21 10.73
N MET A 153 10.42 -18.14 9.48
CA MET A 153 10.99 -16.91 8.93
C MET A 153 9.98 -15.77 8.91
N LYS A 154 8.74 -16.02 8.49
CA LYS A 154 7.67 -15.01 8.51
C LYS A 154 7.33 -14.53 9.93
N THR A 155 7.32 -15.44 10.92
CA THR A 155 7.06 -15.10 12.31
C THR A 155 8.22 -14.31 12.94
N VAL A 156 9.46 -14.75 12.74
CA VAL A 156 10.67 -14.06 13.24
C VAL A 156 10.83 -12.68 12.60
N TYR A 157 10.56 -12.55 11.30
CA TYR A 157 10.51 -11.26 10.62
C TYR A 157 9.59 -10.27 11.33
N ARG A 158 8.36 -10.67 11.65
CA ARG A 158 7.38 -9.82 12.34
C ARG A 158 7.76 -9.52 13.78
N ARG A 159 8.37 -10.49 14.45
CA ARG A 159 8.94 -10.27 15.78
C ARG A 159 10.01 -9.16 15.72
N GLY A 160 10.89 -9.21 14.71
CA GLY A 160 11.88 -8.18 14.45
C GLY A 160 11.26 -6.80 14.19
N LEU A 161 10.18 -6.71 13.42
CA LEU A 161 9.44 -5.46 13.24
C LEU A 161 8.94 -4.89 14.57
N GLY A 162 8.43 -5.75 15.45
CA GLY A 162 7.98 -5.36 16.79
C GLY A 162 9.10 -4.78 17.66
N TYR A 163 10.30 -5.36 17.62
CA TYR A 163 11.47 -4.85 18.34
C TYR A 163 12.01 -3.54 17.75
N ARG A 164 11.96 -3.39 16.43
CA ARG A 164 12.53 -2.23 15.70
C ARG A 164 11.63 -1.00 15.75
N TYR A 165 10.32 -1.20 15.62
CA TYR A 165 9.36 -0.13 15.35
C TYR A 165 8.21 -0.05 16.35
N GLY A 166 8.12 -1.03 17.25
CA GLY A 166 6.97 -1.21 18.13
C GLY A 166 5.79 -1.90 17.44
N ARG A 167 5.02 -2.66 18.23
CA ARG A 167 3.89 -3.46 17.70
C ARG A 167 2.68 -2.61 17.34
N ALA A 168 2.45 -1.51 18.06
CA ALA A 168 1.29 -0.66 17.86
C ALA A 168 1.26 -0.07 16.44
N MET A 169 2.40 0.42 15.94
CA MET A 169 2.51 0.94 14.58
C MET A 169 2.17 -0.11 13.51
N GLN A 170 2.51 -1.37 13.77
CA GLN A 170 2.26 -2.48 12.86
C GLN A 170 0.78 -2.97 12.86
N ALA A 171 -0.05 -2.44 13.76
CA ALA A 171 -1.49 -2.73 13.78
C ALA A 171 -2.32 -1.76 12.92
N ILE A 172 -1.67 -0.79 12.28
CA ILE A 172 -2.33 0.12 11.34
C ILE A 172 -2.62 -0.66 10.05
N ALA A 173 -3.86 -0.58 9.58
CA ALA A 173 -4.34 -1.29 8.39
C ALA A 173 -4.39 -0.40 7.15
N GLY A 174 -4.22 -0.98 5.96
CA GLY A 174 -4.30 -0.29 4.68
C GLY A 174 -4.99 -1.09 3.59
N VAL A 175 -5.15 -0.46 2.43
CA VAL A 175 -5.54 -1.11 1.18
C VAL A 175 -4.42 -0.95 0.18
N HIS A 176 -4.03 -2.04 -0.48
CA HIS A 176 -3.10 -2.01 -1.60
C HIS A 176 -3.87 -2.23 -2.90
N PHE A 177 -3.51 -1.47 -3.92
CA PHE A 177 -4.08 -1.61 -5.26
C PHE A 177 -2.99 -2.06 -6.23
N ASN A 178 -3.20 -3.23 -6.82
CA ASN A 178 -2.31 -3.84 -7.80
C ASN A 178 -2.81 -3.57 -9.22
N TYR A 179 -1.90 -3.18 -10.13
CA TYR A 179 -2.24 -2.90 -11.51
C TYR A 179 -1.15 -3.38 -12.47
N SER A 180 -1.60 -4.05 -13.55
CA SER A 180 -0.78 -4.48 -14.68
C SER A 180 -1.47 -4.10 -15.99
N PRO A 181 -0.83 -3.34 -16.90
CA PRO A 181 -1.33 -3.15 -18.27
C PRO A 181 -1.43 -4.49 -19.01
N PRO A 182 -2.36 -4.64 -19.98
CA PRO A 182 -2.55 -5.89 -20.69
C PRO A 182 -1.37 -6.20 -21.63
N SER A 183 -1.14 -7.50 -21.91
CA SER A 183 -0.05 -7.95 -22.81
C SER A 183 -0.14 -7.29 -24.19
N ALA A 184 -1.35 -7.19 -24.75
CA ALA A 184 -1.58 -6.56 -26.05
C ALA A 184 -1.15 -5.09 -26.11
N PHE A 185 -1.22 -4.34 -24.99
CA PHE A 185 -0.67 -2.99 -24.91
C PHE A 185 0.85 -2.99 -25.11
N TRP A 186 1.54 -3.93 -24.50
CA TRP A 186 2.99 -4.04 -24.60
C TRP A 186 3.45 -4.44 -26.00
N GLU A 187 2.71 -5.33 -26.66
CA GLU A 187 2.97 -5.73 -28.04
C GLU A 187 2.80 -4.53 -29.00
N ALA A 188 1.71 -3.78 -28.86
CA ALA A 188 1.48 -2.58 -29.65
C ALA A 188 2.52 -1.48 -29.40
N LEU A 189 3.00 -1.34 -28.15
CA LEU A 189 4.09 -0.43 -27.81
C LEU A 189 5.42 -0.91 -28.43
N ARG A 190 5.65 -2.22 -28.46
CA ARG A 190 6.82 -2.86 -29.06
C ARG A 190 6.96 -2.55 -30.55
N GLU A 191 5.88 -2.58 -31.30
CA GLU A 191 5.88 -2.28 -32.74
C GLU A 191 6.38 -0.85 -33.05
N ARG A 192 6.27 0.07 -32.07
CA ARG A 192 6.68 1.47 -32.17
C ARG A 192 8.03 1.78 -31.53
N ALA A 193 8.60 0.82 -30.83
CA ALA A 193 9.92 0.93 -30.21
C ALA A 193 11.04 0.49 -31.19
N PRO A 194 12.29 0.89 -30.97
CA PRO A 194 13.43 0.36 -31.72
C PRO A 194 13.46 -1.18 -31.66
N SER A 195 13.74 -1.82 -32.80
CA SER A 195 13.60 -3.28 -32.97
C SER A 195 14.59 -4.11 -32.12
N ASP A 196 15.66 -3.50 -31.65
CA ASP A 196 16.72 -4.12 -30.85
C ASP A 196 16.46 -4.15 -29.34
N VAL A 197 15.39 -3.48 -28.84
CA VAL A 197 15.04 -3.48 -27.41
C VAL A 197 14.14 -4.67 -27.09
N PRO A 198 14.52 -5.61 -26.19
CA PRO A 198 13.63 -6.69 -25.75
C PRO A 198 12.35 -6.18 -25.10
N LEU A 199 11.24 -6.90 -25.29
CA LEU A 199 9.92 -6.51 -24.76
C LEU A 199 9.92 -6.38 -23.23
N GLU A 200 10.53 -7.31 -22.52
CA GLU A 200 10.62 -7.34 -21.06
C GLU A 200 11.38 -6.11 -20.52
N ARG A 201 12.41 -5.68 -21.24
CA ARG A 201 13.15 -4.46 -20.90
C ARG A 201 12.29 -3.22 -21.11
N LEU A 202 11.63 -3.12 -22.26
CA LEU A 202 10.72 -2.01 -22.58
C LEU A 202 9.59 -1.92 -21.54
N LYS A 203 8.97 -3.05 -21.21
CA LYS A 203 7.94 -3.16 -20.18
C LYS A 203 8.46 -2.66 -18.84
N SER A 204 9.60 -3.17 -18.41
CA SER A 204 10.20 -2.83 -17.12
C SER A 204 10.58 -1.35 -17.03
N GLU A 205 11.20 -0.77 -18.08
CA GLU A 205 11.53 0.65 -18.13
C GLU A 205 10.28 1.54 -18.02
N ARG A 206 9.18 1.15 -18.69
CA ARG A 206 7.90 1.87 -18.64
C ARG A 206 7.19 1.71 -17.29
N MET A 207 7.23 0.54 -16.69
CA MET A 207 6.66 0.32 -15.34
C MET A 207 7.44 1.09 -14.27
N MET A 208 8.77 1.20 -14.38
CA MET A 208 9.57 2.06 -13.51
C MET A 208 9.27 3.55 -13.75
N ALA A 209 9.02 3.96 -15.00
CA ALA A 209 8.58 5.31 -15.33
C ALA A 209 7.20 5.63 -14.72
N LEU A 210 6.25 4.69 -14.81
CA LEU A 210 4.95 4.78 -14.13
C LEU A 210 5.13 4.96 -12.63
N ALA A 211 5.99 4.14 -12.00
CA ALA A 211 6.23 4.22 -10.55
C ALA A 211 6.82 5.57 -10.14
N ARG A 212 7.76 6.16 -10.92
CA ARG A 212 8.27 7.51 -10.66
C ARG A 212 7.18 8.57 -10.76
N ASN A 213 6.36 8.51 -11.82
CA ASN A 213 5.29 9.48 -12.01
C ASN A 213 4.23 9.37 -10.91
N TYR A 214 3.89 8.15 -10.49
CA TYR A 214 3.02 7.94 -9.34
C TYR A 214 3.63 8.56 -8.06
N ARG A 215 4.92 8.39 -7.80
CA ARG A 215 5.59 9.04 -6.65
C ARG A 215 5.44 10.55 -6.68
N ARG A 216 5.49 11.16 -7.86
CA ARG A 216 5.27 12.61 -8.02
C ARG A 216 3.85 13.06 -7.68
N LEU A 217 2.87 12.15 -7.85
CA LEU A 217 1.44 12.40 -7.66
C LEU A 217 0.84 11.70 -6.43
N SER A 218 1.64 10.98 -5.62
CA SER A 218 1.15 10.23 -4.44
C SER A 218 0.44 11.11 -3.43
N TRP A 219 0.84 12.38 -3.28
CA TRP A 219 0.18 13.37 -2.43
C TRP A 219 -1.31 13.55 -2.77
N LEU A 220 -1.68 13.44 -4.05
CA LEU A 220 -3.06 13.59 -4.50
C LEU A 220 -3.93 12.41 -4.00
N VAL A 221 -3.39 11.18 -4.06
CA VAL A 221 -4.08 9.98 -3.55
C VAL A 221 -4.24 10.07 -2.03
N ILE A 222 -3.21 10.51 -1.31
CA ILE A 222 -3.25 10.72 0.14
C ILE A 222 -4.29 11.79 0.51
N TYR A 223 -4.38 12.86 -0.27
CA TYR A 223 -5.35 13.92 -0.07
C TYR A 223 -6.78 13.44 -0.29
N LEU A 224 -7.05 12.82 -1.45
CA LEU A 224 -8.40 12.46 -1.89
C LEU A 224 -8.97 11.24 -1.15
N PHE A 225 -8.12 10.26 -0.79
CA PHE A 225 -8.56 8.98 -0.25
C PHE A 225 -8.04 8.68 1.16
N GLY A 226 -7.37 9.62 1.79
CA GLY A 226 -7.07 9.54 3.21
C GLY A 226 -8.38 9.53 4.03
N ALA A 227 -8.49 8.58 4.96
CA ALA A 227 -9.68 8.35 5.78
C ALA A 227 -9.32 8.12 7.26
N SER A 228 -8.18 8.63 7.70
CA SER A 228 -7.71 8.45 9.09
C SER A 228 -7.33 9.78 9.75
N PRO A 229 -8.27 10.72 9.95
CA PRO A 229 -8.02 12.02 10.57
C PRO A 229 -8.06 11.98 12.10
N ALA A 230 -8.48 10.86 12.70
CA ALA A 230 -8.65 10.67 14.13
C ALA A 230 -8.16 9.28 14.58
N LEU A 231 -7.90 9.14 15.87
CA LEU A 231 -7.46 7.89 16.50
C LEU A 231 -7.84 7.84 17.99
N CYS A 232 -7.90 6.63 18.57
CA CYS A 232 -8.07 6.46 20.01
C CYS A 232 -6.84 6.95 20.76
N LYS A 233 -7.04 7.62 21.91
CA LYS A 233 -5.94 8.05 22.78
C LYS A 233 -5.09 6.89 23.29
N SER A 234 -5.67 5.69 23.44
CA SER A 234 -4.94 4.48 23.84
C SER A 234 -3.84 4.08 22.85
N PHE A 235 -4.00 4.38 21.55
CA PHE A 235 -2.97 4.14 20.55
C PHE A 235 -1.74 5.05 20.75
N ARG A 236 -1.95 6.29 21.20
CA ARG A 236 -0.88 7.26 21.44
C ARG A 236 -1.16 8.06 22.72
N PRO A 237 -0.94 7.45 23.89
CA PRO A 237 -1.29 8.09 25.18
C PRO A 237 -0.59 9.43 25.41
N ASP A 238 0.66 9.56 24.97
CA ASP A 238 1.48 10.77 25.14
C ASP A 238 1.08 11.91 24.17
N GLY A 239 0.11 11.65 23.25
CA GLY A 239 -0.31 12.60 22.24
C GLY A 239 0.78 12.87 21.19
N HIS A 240 0.59 13.94 20.42
CA HIS A 240 1.55 14.43 19.42
C HIS A 240 1.26 15.92 19.16
N PRO A 241 2.24 16.76 18.82
CA PRO A 241 2.02 18.20 18.56
C PRO A 241 0.99 18.50 17.45
N LEU A 242 0.77 17.57 16.51
CA LEU A 242 -0.24 17.65 15.45
C LEU A 242 -1.66 17.40 15.96
N LEU A 243 -1.81 16.70 17.09
CA LEU A 243 -3.09 16.20 17.57
C LEU A 243 -3.74 17.18 18.55
N SER A 244 -5.04 17.36 18.39
CA SER A 244 -5.93 18.03 19.34
C SER A 244 -6.88 17.02 19.98
N GLU A 245 -7.40 17.35 21.13
CA GLU A 245 -8.44 16.56 21.80
C GLU A 245 -9.80 16.84 21.16
N LEU A 246 -10.48 15.80 20.68
CA LEU A 246 -11.87 15.89 20.22
C LEU A 246 -12.82 15.63 21.39
N ASP A 247 -12.52 14.59 22.17
CA ASP A 247 -13.21 14.15 23.37
C ASP A 247 -12.22 13.44 24.30
N PRO A 248 -12.62 13.02 25.54
CA PRO A 248 -11.71 12.37 26.51
C PRO A 248 -11.04 11.09 26.00
N ALA A 249 -11.54 10.43 24.94
CA ALA A 249 -11.01 9.18 24.38
C ALA A 249 -10.39 9.35 22.98
N THR A 250 -10.55 10.51 22.32
CA THR A 250 -10.21 10.71 20.91
C THR A 250 -9.18 11.82 20.71
N TRP A 251 -8.08 11.49 20.02
CA TRP A 251 -7.19 12.45 19.36
C TRP A 251 -7.62 12.65 17.90
N TYR A 252 -7.50 13.86 17.36
CA TYR A 252 -7.72 14.16 15.95
C TYR A 252 -6.78 15.25 15.46
N ALA A 253 -6.55 15.33 14.16
CA ALA A 253 -5.89 16.45 13.51
C ALA A 253 -6.92 17.17 12.62
N PRO A 254 -7.21 18.47 12.86
CA PRO A 254 -8.33 19.18 12.24
C PRO A 254 -8.34 19.15 10.71
N TYR A 255 -7.17 19.13 10.09
CA TYR A 255 -6.98 19.18 8.65
C TYR A 255 -6.33 17.93 8.06
N ALA A 256 -6.02 16.91 8.86
CA ALA A 256 -5.38 15.70 8.36
C ALA A 256 -6.32 14.91 7.46
N THR A 257 -5.74 14.35 6.40
CA THR A 257 -6.41 13.35 5.57
C THR A 257 -6.06 11.95 6.02
N SER A 258 -4.78 11.67 6.31
CA SER A 258 -4.32 10.34 6.68
C SER A 258 -3.24 10.39 7.76
N LEU A 259 -3.62 10.14 9.02
CA LEU A 259 -2.65 9.94 10.11
C LEU A 259 -1.80 8.68 9.88
N ARG A 260 -2.33 7.67 9.16
CA ARG A 260 -1.59 6.48 8.73
C ARG A 260 -0.38 6.84 7.89
N MET A 261 -0.52 7.74 6.92
CA MET A 261 0.55 8.16 6.01
C MET A 261 1.42 9.28 6.58
N SER A 262 1.11 9.77 7.78
CA SER A 262 1.89 10.78 8.49
C SER A 262 3.02 10.15 9.32
N ASP A 263 3.77 10.96 10.05
CA ASP A 263 4.78 10.55 11.04
C ASP A 263 4.19 9.99 12.35
N ILE A 264 2.87 10.01 12.50
CA ILE A 264 2.15 9.26 13.55
C ILE A 264 2.02 7.79 13.16
N GLY A 265 1.93 7.51 11.85
CA GLY A 265 1.80 6.17 11.28
C GLY A 265 3.12 5.52 10.88
N TYR A 266 3.25 5.13 9.61
CA TYR A 266 4.33 4.27 9.09
C TYR A 266 5.72 4.90 8.93
N ARG A 267 5.96 6.13 9.36
CA ARG A 267 7.29 6.74 9.23
C ARG A 267 8.20 6.39 10.39
N ASN A 268 9.40 5.87 10.07
CA ASN A 268 10.48 5.70 11.04
C ASN A 268 11.76 6.41 10.57
N SER A 269 12.59 6.84 11.52
CA SER A 269 13.78 7.64 11.26
C SER A 269 14.88 6.89 10.50
N THR A 270 14.97 5.56 10.66
CA THR A 270 15.98 4.75 9.99
C THR A 270 15.65 4.60 8.51
N GLN A 271 14.40 4.26 8.18
CA GLN A 271 13.99 4.14 6.78
C GLN A 271 13.86 5.50 6.07
N ALA A 272 13.56 6.58 6.79
CA ALA A 272 13.54 7.93 6.22
C ALA A 272 14.90 8.35 5.63
N ARG A 273 16.00 7.71 6.04
CA ARG A 273 17.35 7.90 5.49
C ARG A 273 17.65 7.02 4.28
N LEU A 274 16.80 6.04 3.98
CA LEU A 274 16.97 5.17 2.82
C LEU A 274 16.47 5.88 1.56
N CYS A 275 17.37 6.09 0.61
CA CYS A 275 17.03 6.55 -0.72
C CYS A 275 17.08 5.35 -1.69
N ILE A 276 15.95 4.69 -1.90
CA ILE A 276 15.80 3.60 -2.87
C ILE A 276 15.26 4.20 -4.16
N SER A 277 16.14 4.30 -5.17
CA SER A 277 15.82 4.91 -6.46
C SER A 277 14.82 4.10 -7.27
N LEU A 278 13.89 4.78 -7.95
CA LEU A 278 13.00 4.21 -8.96
C LEU A 278 13.46 4.53 -10.40
N ASN A 279 14.68 5.05 -10.58
CA ASN A 279 15.17 5.47 -11.89
C ASN A 279 15.43 4.30 -12.84
N SER A 280 15.84 3.16 -12.31
CA SER A 280 15.95 1.90 -13.04
C SER A 280 15.73 0.70 -12.10
N ILE A 281 15.50 -0.49 -12.67
CA ILE A 281 15.47 -1.75 -11.88
C ILE A 281 16.81 -1.96 -11.18
N ASP A 282 17.92 -1.72 -11.87
CA ASP A 282 19.26 -1.94 -11.32
C ASP A 282 19.53 -1.04 -10.10
N GLU A 283 19.15 0.23 -10.16
CA GLU A 283 19.27 1.14 -9.02
C GLU A 283 18.35 0.71 -7.87
N TYR A 284 17.10 0.36 -8.19
CA TYR A 284 16.11 -0.10 -7.21
C TYR A 284 16.57 -1.35 -6.47
N VAL A 285 16.96 -2.38 -7.22
CA VAL A 285 17.42 -3.65 -6.67
C VAL A 285 18.73 -3.47 -5.90
N SER A 286 19.69 -2.69 -6.44
CA SER A 286 20.97 -2.42 -5.76
C SER A 286 20.78 -1.62 -4.46
N GLY A 287 19.82 -0.69 -4.44
CA GLY A 287 19.44 0.04 -3.23
C GLY A 287 18.89 -0.88 -2.15
N LEU A 288 17.93 -1.74 -2.49
CA LEU A 288 17.38 -2.74 -1.59
C LEU A 288 18.43 -3.76 -1.12
N ALA A 289 19.25 -4.30 -2.04
CA ALA A 289 20.32 -5.23 -1.71
C ALA A 289 21.29 -4.64 -0.69
N ARG A 290 21.67 -3.37 -0.85
CA ARG A 290 22.51 -2.66 0.12
C ARG A 290 21.83 -2.53 1.47
N ALA A 291 20.53 -2.17 1.52
CA ALA A 291 19.80 -2.03 2.77
C ALA A 291 19.63 -3.36 3.53
N VAL A 292 19.46 -4.49 2.83
CA VAL A 292 19.38 -5.83 3.45
C VAL A 292 20.74 -6.45 3.79
N SER A 293 21.85 -5.79 3.42
CA SER A 293 23.22 -6.27 3.72
C SER A 293 24.02 -5.34 4.64
N THR A 294 23.52 -4.13 4.93
CA THR A 294 24.19 -3.14 5.77
C THR A 294 23.68 -3.22 7.19
N VAL A 295 24.56 -3.50 8.15
CA VAL A 295 24.25 -3.57 9.58
C VAL A 295 23.85 -2.18 10.11
N GLU A 296 22.76 -2.11 10.85
CA GLU A 296 22.33 -0.94 11.60
C GLU A 296 22.70 -1.12 13.09
N PRO A 297 23.56 -0.26 13.65
CA PRO A 297 24.07 -0.44 15.01
C PRO A 297 22.98 -0.53 16.09
N SER A 298 21.89 0.21 15.96
CA SER A 298 20.77 0.17 16.90
C SER A 298 20.04 -1.18 16.86
N TYR A 299 19.94 -1.81 15.70
CA TYR A 299 19.33 -3.14 15.55
C TYR A 299 20.29 -4.27 15.98
N ALA A 300 21.60 -4.08 15.86
CA ALA A 300 22.57 -5.01 16.40
C ALA A 300 22.47 -5.14 17.94
N GLN A 301 22.09 -4.07 18.65
CA GLN A 301 21.87 -4.09 20.10
C GLN A 301 20.65 -4.92 20.52
N ILE A 302 19.65 -5.10 19.65
CA ILE A 302 18.50 -5.97 19.90
C ILE A 302 18.97 -7.43 19.99
N GLY A 303 19.99 -7.81 19.25
CA GLY A 303 20.44 -9.19 19.06
C GLY A 303 19.60 -9.92 18.00
N VAL A 304 20.19 -10.89 17.32
CA VAL A 304 19.50 -11.75 16.35
C VAL A 304 18.86 -12.92 17.09
N GLU A 305 19.65 -13.64 17.86
CA GLU A 305 19.23 -14.74 18.72
C GLU A 305 19.70 -14.43 20.14
N VAL A 306 18.80 -14.46 21.11
CA VAL A 306 19.07 -14.19 22.52
C VAL A 306 18.36 -15.24 23.36
N ASP A 307 19.09 -15.91 24.21
CA ASP A 307 18.59 -16.98 25.09
C ASP A 307 17.86 -18.11 24.31
N GLY A 308 18.33 -18.43 23.10
CA GLY A 308 17.76 -19.45 22.21
C GLY A 308 16.50 -19.02 21.46
N GLU A 309 16.11 -17.73 21.52
CA GLU A 309 14.98 -17.18 20.79
C GLU A 309 15.44 -16.17 19.72
N TYR A 310 14.98 -16.39 18.48
CA TYR A 310 15.22 -15.43 17.40
C TYR A 310 14.34 -14.18 17.61
N ARG A 311 14.97 -13.02 17.81
CA ARG A 311 14.31 -11.71 17.96
C ARG A 311 14.08 -11.04 16.61
N GLN A 312 14.97 -11.28 15.64
CA GLN A 312 14.91 -10.73 14.26
C GLN A 312 15.71 -11.64 13.33
N LEU A 313 15.52 -11.50 12.01
CA LEU A 313 16.23 -12.34 11.02
C LEU A 313 17.71 -11.99 10.89
N ASN A 314 18.06 -10.73 11.03
CA ASN A 314 19.42 -10.18 11.00
C ASN A 314 19.41 -8.78 11.63
N ALA A 315 20.57 -8.14 11.76
CA ALA A 315 20.72 -6.79 12.32
C ALA A 315 20.90 -5.70 11.24
N ASN A 316 20.53 -5.96 9.99
CA ASN A 316 20.68 -5.03 8.89
C ASN A 316 19.58 -3.94 8.90
N ILE A 317 19.77 -2.87 8.12
CA ILE A 317 18.79 -1.76 7.99
C ILE A 317 17.41 -2.31 7.63
N LEU A 318 17.33 -3.27 6.71
CA LEU A 318 16.13 -4.06 6.43
C LEU A 318 16.42 -5.53 6.69
N GLN A 319 15.51 -6.26 7.30
CA GLN A 319 15.62 -7.71 7.46
C GLN A 319 15.48 -8.43 6.12
N ILE A 320 14.49 -7.98 5.34
CA ILE A 320 14.17 -8.43 3.97
C ILE A 320 13.66 -7.25 3.17
N GLU A 321 13.61 -7.38 1.85
CA GLU A 321 13.17 -6.32 0.94
C GLU A 321 11.76 -5.82 1.22
N ASN A 322 10.87 -6.71 1.69
CA ASN A 322 9.47 -6.39 1.99
C ASN A 322 9.32 -5.41 3.17
N GLU A 323 10.37 -5.24 3.99
CA GLU A 323 10.36 -4.28 5.09
C GLU A 323 10.42 -2.81 4.64
N TYR A 324 10.83 -2.56 3.39
CA TYR A 324 10.93 -1.20 2.87
C TYR A 324 9.53 -0.57 2.71
N TYR A 325 9.29 0.54 3.42
CA TYR A 325 8.07 1.32 3.28
C TYR A 325 8.16 2.24 2.06
N SER A 326 7.29 2.02 1.08
CA SER A 326 7.14 2.90 -0.08
C SER A 326 5.67 3.05 -0.45
N SER A 327 5.31 4.17 -1.09
CA SER A 327 3.94 4.43 -1.56
C SER A 327 3.57 3.60 -2.80
N ILE A 328 4.57 3.11 -3.53
CA ILE A 328 4.42 2.23 -4.68
C ILE A 328 5.60 1.25 -4.74
N ARG A 329 5.32 -0.01 -5.09
CA ARG A 329 6.31 -1.05 -5.33
C ARG A 329 6.20 -1.64 -6.71
N PRO A 330 7.30 -1.67 -7.49
CA PRO A 330 7.41 -2.57 -8.65
C PRO A 330 7.44 -4.03 -8.17
N LYS A 331 6.62 -4.87 -8.79
CA LYS A 331 6.49 -6.30 -8.47
C LYS A 331 6.86 -7.15 -9.69
N PRO A 332 7.62 -8.25 -9.49
CA PRO A 332 7.92 -9.19 -10.57
C PRO A 332 6.69 -10.03 -10.92
N ALA A 333 6.73 -10.70 -12.07
CA ALA A 333 5.86 -11.83 -12.33
C ALA A 333 6.00 -12.86 -11.19
N LYS A 334 4.91 -13.59 -10.87
CA LYS A 334 4.97 -14.64 -9.84
C LYS A 334 6.10 -15.62 -10.18
N GLY A 335 7.22 -15.46 -9.48
CA GLY A 335 8.28 -16.46 -9.40
C GLY A 335 7.94 -17.54 -8.36
N ASN A 336 8.87 -18.44 -8.10
CA ASN A 336 8.78 -19.37 -6.98
C ASN A 336 8.61 -18.58 -5.67
N THR A 337 7.68 -18.97 -4.82
CA THR A 337 7.35 -18.30 -3.53
C THR A 337 8.55 -18.18 -2.59
N SER A 338 9.62 -18.93 -2.83
CA SER A 338 10.89 -18.87 -2.09
C SER A 338 11.93 -17.92 -2.71
N GLU A 339 11.67 -17.32 -3.89
CA GLU A 339 12.62 -16.41 -4.53
C GLU A 339 12.53 -15.00 -3.93
N ARG A 340 13.68 -14.40 -3.62
CA ARG A 340 13.74 -13.03 -3.11
C ARG A 340 13.24 -12.03 -4.16
N PRO A 341 12.47 -11.01 -3.76
CA PRO A 341 11.89 -10.01 -4.69
C PRO A 341 12.93 -9.35 -5.60
N THR A 342 14.12 -9.05 -5.08
CA THR A 342 15.22 -8.45 -5.86
C THR A 342 15.74 -9.37 -6.94
N VAL A 343 15.85 -10.67 -6.65
CA VAL A 343 16.28 -11.68 -7.63
C VAL A 343 15.24 -11.88 -8.71
N ALA A 344 13.96 -11.97 -8.31
CA ALA A 344 12.84 -12.10 -9.26
C ALA A 344 12.73 -10.89 -10.18
N LEU A 345 12.89 -9.66 -9.67
CA LEU A 345 12.88 -8.44 -10.48
C LEU A 345 14.03 -8.41 -11.50
N ARG A 346 15.23 -8.84 -11.12
CA ARG A 346 16.36 -8.92 -12.07
C ARG A 346 16.13 -9.93 -13.19
N ARG A 347 15.49 -11.08 -12.86
CA ARG A 347 15.28 -12.19 -13.82
C ARG A 347 14.09 -11.96 -14.74
N HIS A 348 13.00 -11.44 -14.20
CA HIS A 348 11.70 -11.42 -14.86
C HIS A 348 11.18 -10.00 -15.17
N GLY A 349 11.89 -8.97 -14.69
CA GLY A 349 11.45 -7.59 -14.83
C GLY A 349 10.22 -7.27 -13.97
N VAL A 350 9.57 -6.14 -14.27
CA VAL A 350 8.38 -5.65 -13.57
C VAL A 350 7.12 -6.10 -14.29
N GLU A 351 6.27 -6.88 -13.61
CA GLU A 351 4.99 -7.33 -14.15
C GLU A 351 3.84 -6.38 -13.77
N TYR A 352 3.81 -5.93 -12.53
CA TYR A 352 2.77 -5.03 -12.03
C TYR A 352 3.32 -4.04 -11.00
N VAL A 353 2.53 -3.05 -10.65
CA VAL A 353 2.82 -2.14 -9.53
C VAL A 353 1.79 -2.32 -8.43
N GLU A 354 2.24 -2.13 -7.18
CA GLU A 354 1.42 -2.16 -5.97
C GLU A 354 1.39 -0.76 -5.35
N ILE A 355 0.23 -0.10 -5.36
CA ILE A 355 -0.01 1.15 -4.63
C ILE A 355 -0.37 0.82 -3.19
N ARG A 356 0.20 1.56 -2.23
CA ARG A 356 0.12 1.28 -0.79
C ARG A 356 -0.38 2.46 0.04
N THR A 357 -0.87 3.50 -0.59
CA THR A 357 -1.22 4.78 0.07
C THR A 357 -2.68 4.89 0.52
N LEU A 358 -3.53 3.90 0.20
CA LEU A 358 -4.96 3.98 0.51
C LEU A 358 -5.23 3.63 1.98
N ASP A 359 -5.98 4.49 2.65
CA ASP A 359 -6.61 4.15 3.92
C ASP A 359 -7.85 3.27 3.69
N LEU A 360 -8.26 2.52 4.72
CA LEU A 360 -9.59 1.91 4.74
C LEU A 360 -10.63 3.03 4.83
N ASN A 361 -11.56 3.06 3.87
CA ASN A 361 -12.69 3.96 3.91
C ASN A 361 -13.81 3.32 4.76
N PRO A 362 -14.14 3.85 5.95
CA PRO A 362 -15.14 3.25 6.82
C PRO A 362 -16.58 3.34 6.27
N SER A 363 -16.81 4.17 5.25
CA SER A 363 -18.12 4.25 4.58
C SER A 363 -18.38 3.06 3.63
N ASP A 364 -17.34 2.33 3.23
CA ASP A 364 -17.41 1.21 2.30
C ASP A 364 -17.20 -0.10 3.06
N PRO A 365 -18.13 -1.07 3.02
CA PRO A 365 -18.02 -2.31 3.79
C PRO A 365 -16.74 -3.09 3.52
N VAL A 366 -16.23 -3.08 2.28
CA VAL A 366 -14.94 -3.71 1.92
C VAL A 366 -13.75 -2.76 2.05
N GLY A 367 -13.94 -1.53 2.57
CA GLY A 367 -12.89 -0.56 2.82
C GLY A 367 -12.41 0.25 1.60
N VAL A 368 -12.95 -0.02 0.41
CA VAL A 368 -12.63 0.65 -0.85
C VAL A 368 -13.83 0.52 -1.80
N ASN A 369 -14.00 1.48 -2.71
CA ASN A 369 -15.11 1.46 -3.66
C ASN A 369 -14.68 1.53 -5.13
N GLN A 370 -15.64 1.33 -6.01
CA GLN A 370 -15.41 1.25 -7.45
C GLN A 370 -14.91 2.58 -8.04
N ASN A 371 -15.35 3.72 -7.52
CA ASN A 371 -14.89 5.03 -7.99
C ASN A 371 -13.42 5.26 -7.62
N GLN A 372 -13.00 4.82 -6.42
CA GLN A 372 -11.58 4.86 -6.03
C GLN A 372 -10.72 4.00 -6.96
N LEU A 373 -11.15 2.77 -7.26
CA LEU A 373 -10.38 1.87 -8.15
C LEU A 373 -10.30 2.42 -9.58
N ARG A 374 -11.40 2.99 -10.11
CA ARG A 374 -11.42 3.65 -11.44
C ARG A 374 -10.48 4.84 -11.48
N PHE A 375 -10.53 5.68 -10.46
CA PHE A 375 -9.64 6.82 -10.35
C PHE A 375 -8.16 6.40 -10.32
N LEU A 376 -7.81 5.40 -9.51
CA LEU A 376 -6.44 4.89 -9.42
C LEU A 376 -5.96 4.30 -10.75
N GLU A 377 -6.81 3.56 -11.43
CA GLU A 377 -6.49 3.05 -12.77
C GLU A 377 -6.25 4.19 -13.76
N THR A 378 -7.12 5.21 -13.78
CA THR A 378 -6.94 6.41 -14.60
C THR A 378 -5.60 7.10 -14.31
N LEU A 379 -5.28 7.27 -13.01
CA LEU A 379 -4.01 7.85 -12.58
C LEU A 379 -2.81 7.02 -13.01
N LEU A 380 -2.88 5.69 -12.91
CA LEU A 380 -1.78 4.82 -13.32
C LEU A 380 -1.59 4.78 -14.84
N VAL A 381 -2.67 4.78 -15.61
CA VAL A 381 -2.59 4.91 -17.08
C VAL A 381 -2.00 6.26 -17.46
N HIS A 382 -2.42 7.36 -16.81
CA HIS A 382 -1.80 8.66 -16.99
C HIS A 382 -0.28 8.61 -16.69
N CYS A 383 0.12 8.04 -15.56
CA CYS A 383 1.52 7.89 -15.17
C CYS A 383 2.32 7.01 -16.14
N LEU A 384 1.71 5.99 -16.72
CA LEU A 384 2.31 5.11 -17.72
C LEU A 384 2.61 5.83 -19.03
N LEU A 385 1.72 6.74 -19.42
CA LEU A 385 1.78 7.45 -20.70
C LEU A 385 2.64 8.73 -20.64
N ALA A 386 2.73 9.36 -19.48
CA ALA A 386 3.48 10.58 -19.28
C ALA A 386 5.00 10.36 -19.37
N ASP A 387 5.73 11.41 -19.75
CA ASP A 387 7.18 11.42 -19.67
C ASP A 387 7.63 11.35 -18.20
N SER A 388 8.73 10.64 -17.99
CA SER A 388 9.21 10.36 -16.63
C SER A 388 10.72 10.52 -16.55
N PRO A 389 11.24 11.75 -16.38
CA PRO A 389 12.65 11.94 -16.14
C PRO A 389 13.08 11.28 -14.80
N PRO A 390 14.38 10.98 -14.64
CA PRO A 390 14.91 10.49 -13.36
C PRO A 390 14.58 11.44 -12.21
N ILE A 391 14.29 10.86 -11.02
CA ILE A 391 14.10 11.61 -9.78
C ILE A 391 15.47 11.86 -9.14
N GLY A 392 15.82 13.13 -8.96
CA GLY A 392 17.00 13.54 -8.22
C GLY A 392 16.74 13.65 -6.72
N ALA A 393 17.80 13.84 -5.93
CA ALA A 393 17.71 13.91 -4.47
C ALA A 393 16.84 15.09 -3.96
N ASP A 394 16.90 16.24 -4.62
CA ASP A 394 16.09 17.41 -4.26
C ASP A 394 14.61 17.16 -4.53
N GLU A 395 14.29 16.64 -5.71
CA GLU A 395 12.93 16.26 -6.07
C GLU A 395 12.36 15.18 -5.12
N GLN A 396 13.19 14.19 -4.72
CA GLN A 396 12.77 13.18 -3.74
C GLN A 396 12.38 13.81 -2.42
N ARG A 397 13.14 14.79 -1.92
CA ARG A 397 12.81 15.53 -0.69
C ARG A 397 11.50 16.32 -0.81
N GLU A 398 11.29 16.96 -1.97
CA GLU A 398 10.02 17.65 -2.23
C GLU A 398 8.83 16.69 -2.27
N ILE A 399 8.99 15.50 -2.89
CA ILE A 399 7.95 14.46 -2.93
C ILE A 399 7.59 14.01 -1.51
N ASP A 400 8.59 13.72 -0.68
CA ASP A 400 8.37 13.27 0.70
C ASP A 400 7.72 14.36 1.57
N ALA A 401 8.07 15.63 1.33
CA ALA A 401 7.47 16.78 2.00
C ALA A 401 6.00 16.98 1.57
N ARG A 402 5.69 16.79 0.29
CA ARG A 402 4.30 16.86 -0.24
C ARG A 402 3.41 15.77 0.35
N ASP A 403 3.88 14.52 0.33
CA ASP A 403 3.13 13.40 0.89
C ASP A 403 2.82 13.65 2.37
N LEU A 404 3.81 14.14 3.13
CA LEU A 404 3.63 14.45 4.54
C LEU A 404 2.67 15.62 4.77
N ALA A 405 2.79 16.69 3.99
CA ALA A 405 1.90 17.85 4.09
C ALA A 405 0.46 17.49 3.74
N ALA A 406 0.25 16.71 2.66
CA ALA A 406 -1.07 16.21 2.28
C ALA A 406 -1.69 15.34 3.39
N ALA A 407 -0.90 14.44 3.98
CA ALA A 407 -1.35 13.56 5.05
C ALA A 407 -1.78 14.33 6.32
N ARG A 408 -0.96 15.31 6.74
CA ARG A 408 -1.16 16.05 7.99
C ARG A 408 -2.19 17.18 7.88
N GLU A 409 -2.23 17.85 6.74
CA GLU A 409 -2.93 19.12 6.57
C GLU A 409 -3.66 19.27 5.23
N GLY A 410 -3.87 18.17 4.50
CA GLY A 410 -4.41 18.22 3.12
C GLY A 410 -5.72 19.00 2.99
N ARG A 411 -6.55 19.00 4.03
CA ARG A 411 -7.83 19.74 4.06
C ARG A 411 -7.71 21.19 4.55
N ARG A 412 -6.49 21.70 4.84
CA ARG A 412 -6.30 23.09 5.26
C ARG A 412 -6.49 24.03 4.07
N PRO A 413 -7.39 25.02 4.17
CA PRO A 413 -7.57 26.03 3.12
C PRO A 413 -6.26 26.73 2.79
N GLY A 414 -5.95 26.88 1.49
CA GLY A 414 -4.75 27.55 1.02
C GLY A 414 -3.44 26.82 1.31
N LEU A 415 -3.46 25.50 1.58
CA LEU A 415 -2.23 24.72 1.78
C LEU A 415 -1.35 24.78 0.54
N GLU A 416 -0.12 25.22 0.71
CA GLU A 416 0.90 25.23 -0.33
C GLU A 416 1.82 24.00 -0.24
N LEU A 417 2.07 23.36 -1.37
CA LEU A 417 2.98 22.23 -1.54
C LEU A 417 4.24 22.63 -2.32
N PRO A 418 5.42 22.06 -2.01
CA PRO A 418 6.65 22.26 -2.80
C PRO A 418 6.45 21.77 -4.25
N ARG A 419 6.87 22.55 -5.25
CA ARG A 419 6.77 22.21 -6.67
C ARG A 419 7.95 22.78 -7.46
N GLY A 420 8.98 21.96 -7.71
CA GLY A 420 10.11 22.33 -8.53
C GLY A 420 10.88 23.58 -8.07
N GLY A 421 11.20 23.67 -6.79
CA GLY A 421 11.85 24.82 -6.17
C GLY A 421 10.95 26.02 -5.89
N SER A 422 9.64 25.90 -6.20
CA SER A 422 8.58 26.87 -5.88
C SER A 422 7.50 26.24 -5.01
N LYS A 423 6.37 26.91 -4.85
CA LYS A 423 5.19 26.40 -4.16
C LYS A 423 3.95 26.52 -5.05
N ALA A 424 3.03 25.60 -4.90
CA ALA A 424 1.72 25.64 -5.52
C ALA A 424 0.64 25.34 -4.47
N GLU A 425 -0.48 26.04 -4.53
CA GLU A 425 -1.64 25.70 -3.71
C GLU A 425 -2.15 24.31 -4.06
N LEU A 426 -2.40 23.46 -3.04
CA LEU A 426 -2.82 22.08 -3.21
C LEU A 426 -4.06 21.97 -4.11
N ALA A 427 -5.11 22.74 -3.82
CA ALA A 427 -6.37 22.67 -4.56
C ALA A 427 -6.21 23.08 -6.04
N ALA A 428 -5.44 24.15 -6.31
CA ALA A 428 -5.18 24.59 -7.67
C ALA A 428 -4.38 23.53 -8.46
N TRP A 429 -3.35 22.95 -7.83
CA TRP A 429 -2.58 21.88 -8.45
C TRP A 429 -3.37 20.59 -8.63
N ALA A 430 -4.23 20.24 -7.66
CA ALA A 430 -5.12 19.08 -7.79
C ALA A 430 -6.05 19.21 -9.01
N ARG A 431 -6.66 20.40 -9.22
CA ARG A 431 -7.50 20.65 -10.41
C ARG A 431 -6.70 20.49 -11.71
N GLU A 432 -5.48 21.04 -11.78
CA GLU A 432 -4.60 20.89 -12.93
C GLU A 432 -4.31 19.41 -13.25
N VAL A 433 -4.03 18.59 -12.23
CA VAL A 433 -3.82 17.14 -12.42
C VAL A 433 -5.12 16.46 -12.86
N LEU A 434 -6.26 16.81 -12.25
CA LEU A 434 -7.57 16.23 -12.61
C LEU A 434 -7.97 16.57 -14.05
N ASP A 435 -7.58 17.74 -14.59
CA ASP A 435 -7.78 18.08 -16.01
C ASP A 435 -7.04 17.08 -16.92
N GLY A 436 -5.79 16.75 -16.61
CA GLY A 436 -5.04 15.74 -17.34
C GLY A 436 -5.58 14.32 -17.18
N LEU A 437 -6.13 13.99 -16.00
CA LEU A 437 -6.78 12.70 -15.76
C LEU A 437 -8.11 12.56 -16.51
N HIS A 438 -8.86 13.65 -16.68
CA HIS A 438 -10.11 13.64 -17.41
C HIS A 438 -9.93 13.12 -18.85
N GLU A 439 -8.89 13.58 -19.57
CA GLU A 439 -8.59 13.11 -20.92
C GLU A 439 -8.31 11.58 -20.96
N VAL A 440 -7.63 11.04 -19.94
CA VAL A 440 -7.38 9.59 -19.83
C VAL A 440 -8.67 8.85 -19.46
N ALA A 441 -9.49 9.44 -18.56
CA ALA A 441 -10.77 8.86 -18.19
C ALA A 441 -11.70 8.71 -19.40
N GLU A 442 -11.75 9.70 -20.30
CA GLU A 442 -12.50 9.61 -21.57
C GLU A 442 -12.04 8.43 -22.44
N LEU A 443 -10.73 8.16 -22.50
CA LEU A 443 -10.19 7.01 -23.23
C LEU A 443 -10.60 5.68 -22.61
N LEU A 444 -10.71 5.62 -21.26
CA LEU A 444 -11.10 4.43 -20.53
C LEU A 444 -12.62 4.21 -20.52
N ASP A 445 -13.43 5.24 -20.74
CA ASP A 445 -14.89 5.27 -20.54
C ASP A 445 -15.71 5.06 -21.83
N GLU A 446 -15.13 4.49 -22.89
CA GLU A 446 -15.81 4.33 -24.21
C GLU A 446 -17.16 3.59 -24.12
N ALA A 447 -17.32 2.69 -23.15
CA ALA A 447 -18.54 1.93 -22.92
C ALA A 447 -19.44 2.50 -21.80
N GLY A 448 -19.14 3.69 -21.27
CA GLY A 448 -19.87 4.26 -20.12
C GLY A 448 -19.56 3.54 -18.80
N GLU A 449 -18.32 3.11 -18.62
CA GLU A 449 -17.90 2.35 -17.44
C GLU A 449 -17.74 3.22 -16.18
N GLY A 450 -17.88 4.56 -16.30
CA GLY A 450 -17.90 5.51 -15.19
C GLY A 450 -16.53 6.00 -14.73
N TYR A 451 -15.50 5.97 -15.59
CA TYR A 451 -14.17 6.51 -15.29
C TYR A 451 -14.19 8.04 -15.24
N VAL A 452 -14.90 8.69 -16.18
CA VAL A 452 -15.11 10.14 -16.18
C VAL A 452 -15.81 10.56 -14.88
N ALA A 453 -16.91 9.90 -14.53
CA ALA A 453 -17.64 10.17 -13.29
C ALA A 453 -16.76 10.02 -12.04
N ALA A 454 -15.85 9.03 -12.04
CA ALA A 454 -14.92 8.82 -10.92
C ALA A 454 -13.91 9.97 -10.77
N VAL A 455 -13.44 10.57 -11.86
CA VAL A 455 -12.56 11.76 -11.84
C VAL A 455 -13.34 13.00 -11.40
N GLU A 456 -14.54 13.21 -11.95
CA GLU A 456 -15.38 14.36 -11.59
C GLU A 456 -15.79 14.36 -10.11
N ALA A 457 -16.08 13.19 -9.53
CA ALA A 457 -16.33 13.07 -8.09
C ALA A 457 -15.13 13.54 -7.24
N GLN A 458 -13.90 13.47 -7.76
CA GLN A 458 -12.74 13.99 -7.05
C GLN A 458 -12.59 15.52 -7.20
N ARG A 459 -13.12 16.12 -8.27
CA ARG A 459 -13.21 17.59 -8.38
C ARG A 459 -14.08 18.17 -7.27
N GLU A 460 -15.23 17.54 -7.00
CA GLU A 460 -16.09 17.94 -5.88
C GLU A 460 -15.35 17.89 -4.55
N ALA A 461 -14.56 16.85 -4.32
CA ALA A 461 -13.76 16.71 -3.09
C ALA A 461 -12.59 17.72 -3.01
N VAL A 462 -12.08 18.22 -4.14
CA VAL A 462 -11.07 19.31 -4.17
C VAL A 462 -11.73 20.66 -3.88
N ASP A 463 -12.94 20.89 -4.38
CA ASP A 463 -13.68 22.14 -4.18
C ASP A 463 -14.29 22.22 -2.79
N ASP A 464 -14.71 21.08 -2.22
CA ASP A 464 -15.16 20.94 -0.85
C ASP A 464 -14.37 19.85 -0.11
N PRO A 465 -13.29 20.19 0.62
CA PRO A 465 -12.51 19.23 1.38
C PRO A 465 -13.28 18.45 2.46
N ALA A 466 -14.49 18.92 2.87
CA ALA A 466 -15.35 18.17 3.77
C ALA A 466 -15.97 16.94 3.08
N ALA A 467 -16.08 16.94 1.75
CA ALA A 467 -16.53 15.79 0.97
C ALA A 467 -15.49 14.64 0.86
N THR A 468 -14.23 14.86 1.26
CA THR A 468 -13.24 13.78 1.35
C THR A 468 -13.63 12.75 2.42
N PRO A 469 -13.17 11.47 2.32
CA PRO A 469 -13.46 10.46 3.36
C PRO A 469 -13.05 10.92 4.77
N SER A 470 -11.89 11.58 4.90
CA SER A 470 -11.43 12.14 6.18
C SER A 470 -12.32 13.28 6.70
N GLY A 471 -12.81 14.14 5.80
CA GLY A 471 -13.75 15.20 6.15
C GLY A 471 -15.06 14.63 6.66
N ARG A 472 -15.68 13.73 5.89
CA ARG A 472 -16.94 13.06 6.26
C ARG A 472 -16.84 12.32 7.60
N LEU A 473 -15.72 11.65 7.89
CA LEU A 473 -15.53 10.97 9.17
C LEU A 473 -15.50 11.97 10.33
N LEU A 474 -14.77 13.09 10.22
CA LEU A 474 -14.72 14.10 11.26
C LEU A 474 -16.08 14.79 11.46
N ASP A 475 -16.81 15.05 10.40
CA ASP A 475 -18.14 15.66 10.49
C ASP A 475 -19.16 14.70 11.13
N ALA A 476 -19.06 13.39 10.82
CA ALA A 476 -19.87 12.36 11.48
C ALA A 476 -19.57 12.27 12.99
N LEU A 477 -18.29 12.29 13.39
CA LEU A 477 -17.88 12.29 14.79
C LEU A 477 -18.41 13.54 15.54
N ARG A 478 -18.30 14.71 14.94
CA ARG A 478 -18.82 15.96 15.52
C ARG A 478 -20.35 15.98 15.63
N ALA A 479 -21.04 15.43 14.62
CA ALA A 479 -22.50 15.41 14.58
C ALA A 479 -23.09 14.40 15.58
N SER A 480 -22.46 13.23 15.76
CA SER A 480 -22.93 12.22 16.70
C SER A 480 -22.55 12.53 18.16
N GLY A 481 -21.42 13.24 18.38
CA GLY A 481 -20.85 13.43 19.71
C GLY A 481 -20.25 12.15 20.31
N GLU A 482 -20.15 11.09 19.52
CA GLU A 482 -19.51 9.83 19.91
C GLU A 482 -17.98 9.97 19.86
N SER A 483 -17.29 9.20 20.71
CA SER A 483 -15.86 9.01 20.57
C SER A 483 -15.54 8.27 19.25
N PHE A 484 -14.31 8.43 18.74
CA PHE A 484 -13.85 7.68 17.57
C PHE A 484 -14.08 6.17 17.73
N PHE A 485 -13.83 5.65 18.93
CA PHE A 485 -14.02 4.23 19.23
C PHE A 485 -15.47 3.79 19.10
N GLU A 486 -16.41 4.51 19.74
CA GLU A 486 -17.85 4.17 19.73
C GLU A 486 -18.43 4.26 18.33
N HIS A 487 -18.10 5.34 17.60
CA HIS A 487 -18.55 5.55 16.24
C HIS A 487 -18.10 4.44 15.29
N VAL A 488 -16.79 4.11 15.31
CA VAL A 488 -16.20 3.09 14.41
C VAL A 488 -16.66 1.68 14.80
N ARG A 489 -16.85 1.39 16.09
CA ARG A 489 -17.45 0.12 16.54
C ARG A 489 -18.86 -0.03 15.97
N GLY A 490 -19.67 1.01 16.02
CA GLY A 490 -21.01 1.01 15.41
C GLY A 490 -20.98 0.74 13.89
N ILE A 491 -19.96 1.26 13.19
CA ILE A 491 -19.74 0.93 11.77
C ILE A 491 -19.36 -0.56 11.60
N ALA A 492 -18.45 -1.08 12.45
CA ALA A 492 -18.04 -2.48 12.41
C ALA A 492 -19.22 -3.44 12.60
N ASP A 493 -20.14 -3.13 13.53
CA ASP A 493 -21.36 -3.92 13.74
C ASP A 493 -22.27 -3.88 12.51
N ARG A 494 -22.52 -2.70 11.91
CA ARG A 494 -23.32 -2.58 10.66
C ARG A 494 -22.70 -3.35 9.49
N HIS A 495 -21.38 -3.29 9.32
CA HIS A 495 -20.70 -4.04 8.27
C HIS A 495 -20.80 -5.56 8.52
N HIS A 496 -20.70 -6.00 9.76
CA HIS A 496 -20.86 -7.40 10.11
C HIS A 496 -22.28 -7.90 9.76
N GLU A 497 -23.32 -7.17 10.17
CA GLU A 497 -24.71 -7.49 9.85
C GLU A 497 -24.95 -7.52 8.33
N TYR A 498 -24.40 -6.53 7.60
CA TYR A 498 -24.45 -6.48 6.14
C TYR A 498 -23.88 -7.76 5.51
N PHE A 499 -22.68 -8.20 5.91
CA PHE A 499 -22.06 -9.40 5.31
C PHE A 499 -22.72 -10.71 5.75
N LEU A 500 -23.30 -10.77 6.94
CA LEU A 500 -24.10 -11.93 7.34
C LEU A 500 -25.38 -12.06 6.49
N ALA A 501 -25.98 -10.93 6.13
CA ALA A 501 -27.20 -10.90 5.30
C ALA A 501 -26.91 -11.01 3.80
N LEU A 502 -25.68 -10.76 3.35
CA LEU A 502 -25.31 -10.79 1.93
C LEU A 502 -25.43 -12.22 1.38
N PRO A 503 -26.24 -12.46 0.33
CA PRO A 503 -26.28 -13.74 -0.32
C PRO A 503 -24.93 -14.01 -1.03
N VAL A 504 -24.34 -15.16 -0.75
CA VAL A 504 -23.15 -15.67 -1.46
C VAL A 504 -23.56 -16.85 -2.31
N ASP A 505 -23.02 -16.93 -3.52
CA ASP A 505 -23.22 -18.10 -4.39
C ASP A 505 -22.71 -19.37 -3.69
N ALA A 506 -23.53 -20.41 -3.62
CA ALA A 506 -23.19 -21.68 -2.98
C ALA A 506 -21.93 -22.33 -3.59
N ALA A 507 -21.72 -22.18 -4.90
CA ALA A 507 -20.49 -22.64 -5.56
C ALA A 507 -19.26 -21.88 -5.08
N ARG A 508 -19.36 -20.56 -4.91
CA ARG A 508 -18.28 -19.73 -4.37
C ARG A 508 -17.98 -20.08 -2.91
N GLU A 509 -19.00 -20.29 -2.09
CA GLU A 509 -18.80 -20.68 -0.69
C GLU A 509 -18.12 -22.04 -0.59
N ALA A 510 -18.54 -23.02 -1.39
CA ALA A 510 -17.91 -24.35 -1.45
C ALA A 510 -16.45 -24.29 -1.96
N GLU A 511 -16.16 -23.42 -2.93
CA GLU A 511 -14.78 -23.16 -3.40
C GLU A 511 -13.89 -22.64 -2.27
N LEU A 512 -14.36 -21.62 -1.52
CA LEU A 512 -13.60 -21.03 -0.43
C LEU A 512 -13.41 -22.02 0.74
N ASP A 513 -14.41 -22.85 1.07
CA ASP A 513 -14.27 -23.93 2.05
C ASP A 513 -13.22 -24.97 1.62
N ALA A 514 -13.23 -25.36 0.34
CA ALA A 514 -12.24 -26.29 -0.20
C ALA A 514 -10.81 -25.70 -0.16
N LEU A 515 -10.66 -24.42 -0.49
CA LEU A 515 -9.38 -23.73 -0.40
C LEU A 515 -8.89 -23.59 1.07
N ALA A 516 -9.78 -23.31 2.00
CA ALA A 516 -9.45 -23.27 3.42
C ALA A 516 -8.94 -24.65 3.90
N ALA A 517 -9.62 -25.73 3.53
CA ALA A 517 -9.21 -27.08 3.89
C ALA A 517 -7.85 -27.46 3.24
N SER A 518 -7.72 -27.27 1.91
CA SER A 518 -6.47 -27.62 1.20
C SER A 518 -5.26 -26.83 1.70
N SER A 519 -5.45 -25.57 2.10
CA SER A 519 -4.37 -24.76 2.63
C SER A 519 -3.79 -25.30 3.95
N LEU A 520 -4.62 -25.89 4.81
CA LEU A 520 -4.14 -26.57 6.03
C LEU A 520 -3.30 -27.80 5.69
N ASP A 521 -3.74 -28.61 4.72
CA ASP A 521 -3.00 -29.78 4.24
C ASP A 521 -1.66 -29.37 3.59
N GLU A 522 -1.65 -28.29 2.81
CA GLU A 522 -0.45 -27.73 2.20
C GLU A 522 0.56 -27.25 3.25
N GLN A 523 0.09 -26.58 4.32
CA GLN A 523 0.97 -26.19 5.42
C GLN A 523 1.61 -27.40 6.08
N VAL A 524 0.82 -28.46 6.38
CA VAL A 524 1.33 -29.70 6.95
C VAL A 524 2.34 -30.39 6.02
N ALA A 525 2.09 -30.38 4.71
CA ALA A 525 3.02 -30.91 3.73
C ALA A 525 4.34 -30.14 3.69
N LEU A 526 4.26 -28.79 3.75
CA LEU A 526 5.42 -27.92 3.80
C LEU A 526 6.25 -28.16 5.05
N GLU A 527 5.62 -28.28 6.22
CA GLU A 527 6.29 -28.59 7.49
C GLU A 527 7.02 -29.93 7.46
N LYS A 528 6.44 -30.95 6.84
CA LYS A 528 7.06 -32.28 6.68
C LYS A 528 8.19 -32.30 5.65
N SER A 529 8.21 -31.38 4.70
CA SER A 529 9.22 -31.33 3.64
C SER A 529 10.51 -30.63 4.08
N ASP A 530 10.52 -29.94 5.21
CA ASP A 530 11.69 -29.25 5.71
C ASP A 530 12.79 -30.24 6.14
N THR A 531 13.98 -30.06 5.56
CA THR A 531 15.16 -30.90 5.83
C THR A 531 16.32 -30.13 6.46
N LEU A 532 16.26 -28.80 6.44
CA LEU A 532 17.28 -27.90 6.98
C LEU A 532 16.88 -27.44 8.39
N SER A 533 17.86 -27.20 9.25
CA SER A 533 17.64 -26.39 10.43
C SER A 533 17.26 -24.95 10.02
N PHE A 534 16.59 -24.21 10.90
CA PHE A 534 16.19 -22.83 10.61
C PHE A 534 17.41 -21.93 10.33
N ALA A 535 18.53 -22.13 11.02
CA ALA A 535 19.78 -21.39 10.78
C ALA A 535 20.33 -21.66 9.38
N GLU A 536 20.37 -22.93 8.93
CA GLU A 536 20.81 -23.30 7.59
C GLU A 536 19.87 -22.75 6.51
N TYR A 537 18.55 -22.78 6.77
CA TYR A 537 17.57 -22.18 5.88
C TYR A 537 17.80 -20.68 5.71
N LEU A 538 17.99 -19.93 6.79
CA LEU A 538 18.28 -18.48 6.73
C LEU A 538 19.60 -18.21 6.00
N ALA A 539 20.67 -18.98 6.29
CA ALA A 539 21.94 -18.84 5.60
C ALA A 539 21.79 -19.04 4.07
N ARG A 540 21.02 -20.06 3.66
CA ARG A 540 20.70 -20.29 2.24
C ARG A 540 19.86 -19.18 1.64
N TYR A 541 18.82 -18.72 2.34
CA TYR A 541 17.94 -17.63 1.87
C TYR A 541 18.71 -16.34 1.60
N PHE A 542 19.65 -15.97 2.48
CA PHE A 542 20.44 -14.75 2.35
C PHE A 542 21.68 -14.91 1.44
N SER A 543 22.10 -16.11 1.11
CA SER A 543 23.23 -16.35 0.18
C SER A 543 22.89 -16.09 -1.29
N VAL A 544 21.62 -16.09 -1.66
CA VAL A 544 21.14 -15.78 -3.01
C VAL A 544 21.10 -14.27 -3.18
N VAL A 545 22.03 -13.72 -3.95
CA VAL A 545 22.18 -12.26 -4.20
C VAL A 545 21.62 -11.90 -5.57
#